data_e2598aa052baa57bc5261a36979466a1
#
_entry.id   e2598aa052baa57bc5261a36979466a1
#
_cell.length_a   1.000
_cell.length_b   1.000
_cell.length_c   1.000
_cell.angle_alpha   90.00
_cell.angle_beta   90.00
_cell.angle_gamma   90.00
#
_symmetry.space_group_name_H-M   'P 1'
#
loop_
_entity.id
_entity.type
_entity.pdbx_description
1 polymer ?
#
loop_
_entity_poly.entity_id
_entity_poly.type
_entity_poly.pdbx_seq_one_letter_code
_entity_poly.pdbx_strand_id
1 'polypeptide(L)'
;IPKNLNKRIKLAFSPMYMESGSPAHLFDHHPKKINSEVLYYIQERAETSGLFPLTSHEIDIMNIRYIIPGRSVQIAYAQKYPSQIRYMFPDPVHASGWELYAMQMLMNEGYGEWDNEHHILQLKEEIMVICQAIIEGKYYSGKKTRKDALSYFRKQAFLNESEAEGLILRSDLHYYSGTQALIGIMEINSLLAEYKRSQGSNFLIASFNNIVLKDGIIPLYELKKQILSP
;
A
#
# COMPACT_ATOMS: atom_id res chain seq x y z
N ILE A 1 -11.90 2.32 -12.91
CA ILE A 1 -10.74 3.15 -13.27
C ILE A 1 -11.17 4.04 -14.43
N PRO A 2 -11.00 5.37 -14.35
CA PRO A 2 -11.34 6.27 -15.45
C PRO A 2 -10.61 5.88 -16.74
N LYS A 3 -11.33 5.84 -17.85
CA LYS A 3 -10.79 5.46 -19.18
C LYS A 3 -9.58 6.31 -19.66
N ASN A 4 -9.27 7.42 -18.98
CA ASN A 4 -8.23 8.39 -19.36
C ASN A 4 -6.95 8.28 -18.48
N LEU A 5 -6.82 7.23 -17.68
CA LEU A 5 -5.60 6.95 -16.89
C LEU A 5 -4.59 6.16 -17.74
N ASN A 6 -4.12 6.77 -18.83
CA ASN A 6 -3.12 6.18 -19.73
C ASN A 6 -1.70 6.41 -19.17
N LYS A 7 -1.40 5.87 -17.98
CA LYS A 7 0.00 5.76 -17.55
C LYS A 7 0.62 4.51 -18.14
N ARG A 8 1.78 4.67 -18.79
CA ARG A 8 2.60 3.54 -19.20
C ARG A 8 3.41 3.10 -17.99
N ILE A 9 3.24 1.85 -17.59
CA ILE A 9 4.05 1.24 -16.55
C ILE A 9 5.17 0.48 -17.23
N LYS A 10 6.40 0.81 -16.87
CA LYS A 10 7.59 0.10 -17.34
C LYS A 10 8.14 -0.75 -16.21
N LEU A 11 8.19 -2.03 -16.44
CA LEU A 11 8.78 -2.98 -15.51
C LEU A 11 10.30 -3.01 -15.68
N ALA A 12 11.04 -3.01 -14.57
CA ALA A 12 12.48 -3.20 -14.54
C ALA A 12 12.92 -3.90 -13.24
N PHE A 13 14.09 -4.50 -13.24
CA PHE A 13 14.70 -4.96 -12.00
C PHE A 13 15.29 -3.77 -11.23
N SER A 14 15.18 -3.85 -9.90
CA SER A 14 15.78 -2.86 -9.02
C SER A 14 17.29 -2.82 -9.18
N PRO A 15 17.91 -1.65 -9.39
CA PRO A 15 19.35 -1.53 -9.31
C PRO A 15 19.88 -1.95 -7.94
N MET A 16 21.07 -2.53 -7.86
CA MET A 16 21.66 -3.05 -6.62
C MET A 16 21.72 -2.02 -5.48
N TYR A 17 21.87 -0.71 -5.82
CA TYR A 17 21.89 0.37 -4.81
C TYR A 17 20.52 0.73 -4.25
N MET A 18 19.44 0.15 -4.77
CA MET A 18 18.06 0.37 -4.30
C MET A 18 17.56 -0.73 -3.37
N GLU A 19 18.46 -1.48 -2.74
CA GLU A 19 18.07 -2.46 -1.74
C GLU A 19 17.42 -1.76 -0.53
N SER A 20 16.11 -1.86 -0.42
CA SER A 20 15.31 -1.13 0.57
C SER A 20 14.44 -2.03 1.43
N GLY A 21 14.66 -3.34 1.41
CA GLY A 21 13.83 -4.29 2.15
C GLY A 21 12.38 -4.40 1.66
N SER A 22 12.02 -3.72 0.57
CA SER A 22 10.71 -3.86 -0.09
C SER A 22 10.86 -4.69 -1.37
N PRO A 23 9.96 -5.65 -1.61
CA PRO A 23 10.04 -6.51 -2.80
C PRO A 23 9.79 -5.74 -4.11
N ALA A 24 9.19 -4.55 -4.04
CA ALA A 24 8.95 -3.72 -5.21
C ALA A 24 8.88 -2.24 -4.86
N HIS A 25 9.17 -1.40 -5.85
CA HIS A 25 9.11 0.06 -5.75
C HIS A 25 8.46 0.66 -6.98
N LEU A 26 7.60 1.65 -6.73
CA LEU A 26 6.99 2.45 -7.78
C LEU A 26 7.63 3.84 -7.82
N PHE A 27 8.22 4.20 -8.97
CA PHE A 27 8.79 5.52 -9.20
C PHE A 27 8.03 6.26 -10.29
N ASP A 28 7.57 7.45 -9.97
CA ASP A 28 7.03 8.39 -10.93
C ASP A 28 8.06 9.50 -11.20
N HIS A 29 8.65 9.48 -12.40
CA HIS A 29 9.77 10.36 -12.74
C HIS A 29 9.39 11.82 -12.97
N HIS A 30 8.11 12.15 -13.21
CA HIS A 30 7.75 13.53 -13.57
C HIS A 30 6.40 13.97 -13.01
N PRO A 31 6.42 14.78 -11.92
CA PRO A 31 5.20 15.34 -11.35
C PRO A 31 4.38 16.21 -12.31
N LYS A 32 5.00 16.76 -13.35
CA LYS A 32 4.35 17.68 -14.30
C LYS A 32 3.84 17.03 -15.60
N LYS A 33 4.22 15.79 -15.91
CA LYS A 33 3.78 15.12 -17.14
C LYS A 33 2.72 14.10 -16.82
N ILE A 34 1.46 14.44 -17.06
CA ILE A 34 0.28 13.56 -16.87
C ILE A 34 0.41 12.20 -17.60
N ASN A 35 1.26 12.13 -18.64
CA ASN A 35 1.54 10.93 -19.42
C ASN A 35 2.97 10.39 -19.23
N SER A 36 3.62 10.69 -18.09
CA SER A 36 4.95 10.14 -17.80
C SER A 36 4.88 8.64 -17.55
N GLU A 37 5.95 7.94 -17.94
CA GLU A 37 6.11 6.53 -17.60
C GLU A 37 6.32 6.40 -16.08
N VAL A 38 5.64 5.43 -15.48
CA VAL A 38 5.89 5.01 -14.12
C VAL A 38 6.83 3.82 -14.17
N LEU A 39 7.95 3.90 -13.48
CA LEU A 39 8.85 2.76 -13.34
C LEU A 39 8.40 1.91 -12.16
N TYR A 40 8.15 0.66 -12.45
CA TYR A 40 7.88 -0.36 -11.45
C TYR A 40 9.10 -1.27 -11.35
N TYR A 41 9.84 -1.10 -10.26
CA TYR A 41 11.00 -1.91 -9.97
C TYR A 41 10.59 -3.13 -9.15
N ILE A 42 11.01 -4.32 -9.59
CA ILE A 42 10.91 -5.56 -8.81
C ILE A 42 12.32 -5.93 -8.37
N GLN A 43 12.48 -6.26 -7.11
CA GLN A 43 13.76 -6.70 -6.57
C GLN A 43 14.09 -8.10 -7.11
N GLU A 44 15.26 -8.25 -7.71
CA GLU A 44 15.78 -9.55 -8.07
C GLU A 44 16.13 -10.32 -6.78
N ARG A 45 15.47 -11.44 -6.58
CA ARG A 45 15.74 -12.32 -5.44
C ARG A 45 16.71 -13.42 -5.88
N ALA A 46 18.00 -13.15 -5.66
CA ALA A 46 19.02 -14.16 -5.92
C ALA A 46 18.97 -15.25 -4.83
N GLU A 47 19.29 -16.48 -5.16
CA GLU A 47 19.39 -17.59 -4.20
C GLU A 47 20.31 -17.29 -3.01
N THR A 48 21.32 -16.45 -3.22
CA THR A 48 22.28 -16.00 -2.20
C THR A 48 21.68 -15.00 -1.20
N SER A 49 20.54 -14.39 -1.50
CA SER A 49 19.91 -13.37 -0.63
C SER A 49 19.10 -13.97 0.53
N GLY A 50 18.91 -15.30 0.56
CA GLY A 50 18.03 -15.97 1.53
C GLY A 50 16.53 -15.66 1.30
N LEU A 51 16.19 -15.02 0.18
CA LEU A 51 14.83 -14.77 -0.24
C LEU A 51 14.44 -15.79 -1.30
N PHE A 52 13.27 -16.42 -1.13
CA PHE A 52 12.73 -17.31 -2.15
C PHE A 52 12.28 -16.52 -3.39
N PRO A 53 12.33 -17.11 -4.59
CA PRO A 53 11.71 -16.51 -5.78
C PRO A 53 10.23 -16.15 -5.51
N LEU A 54 9.79 -15.02 -6.08
CA LEU A 54 8.38 -14.62 -5.98
C LEU A 54 7.49 -15.62 -6.73
N THR A 55 6.43 -16.06 -6.08
CA THR A 55 5.36 -16.82 -6.71
C THR A 55 4.50 -15.91 -7.59
N SER A 56 3.73 -16.48 -8.52
CA SER A 56 2.77 -15.72 -9.32
C SER A 56 1.75 -14.98 -8.44
N HIS A 57 1.26 -15.62 -7.38
CA HIS A 57 0.31 -15.03 -6.44
C HIS A 57 0.89 -13.86 -5.65
N GLU A 58 2.16 -13.95 -5.23
CA GLU A 58 2.86 -12.81 -4.59
C GLU A 58 3.02 -11.65 -5.55
N ILE A 59 3.35 -11.92 -6.82
CA ILE A 59 3.42 -10.89 -7.87
C ILE A 59 2.05 -10.24 -8.08
N ASP A 60 0.96 -11.01 -8.08
CA ASP A 60 -0.39 -10.49 -8.22
C ASP A 60 -0.77 -9.57 -7.05
N ILE A 61 -0.51 -9.99 -5.81
CA ILE A 61 -0.74 -9.14 -4.63
C ILE A 61 0.06 -7.83 -4.72
N MET A 62 1.33 -7.91 -5.15
CA MET A 62 2.16 -6.72 -5.35
C MET A 62 1.60 -5.82 -6.46
N ASN A 63 1.14 -6.39 -7.57
CA ASN A 63 0.52 -5.64 -8.67
C ASN A 63 -0.76 -4.92 -8.23
N ILE A 64 -1.59 -5.57 -7.43
CA ILE A 64 -2.79 -4.96 -6.87
C ILE A 64 -2.43 -3.77 -5.96
N ARG A 65 -1.47 -3.92 -5.09
CA ARG A 65 -1.07 -2.88 -4.13
C ARG A 65 -0.36 -1.70 -4.81
N TYR A 66 0.59 -1.97 -5.67
CA TYR A 66 1.46 -0.93 -6.23
C TYR A 66 0.98 -0.41 -7.59
N ILE A 67 0.30 -1.24 -8.38
CA ILE A 67 -0.11 -0.85 -9.72
C ILE A 67 -1.61 -0.56 -9.78
N ILE A 68 -2.44 -1.57 -10.04
CA ILE A 68 -3.89 -1.40 -10.29
C ILE A 68 -4.68 -2.34 -9.37
N PRO A 69 -5.56 -1.80 -8.55
CA PRO A 69 -6.01 -0.39 -8.41
C PRO A 69 -5.24 0.43 -7.37
N GLY A 70 -4.08 -0.02 -6.93
CA GLY A 70 -3.32 0.54 -5.82
C GLY A 70 -2.62 1.87 -6.08
N ARG A 71 -1.35 1.96 -5.71
CA ARG A 71 -0.58 3.21 -5.64
C ARG A 71 -0.52 3.99 -6.95
N SER A 72 -0.32 3.32 -8.10
CA SER A 72 -0.19 4.04 -9.38
C SER A 72 -1.48 4.75 -9.79
N VAL A 73 -2.63 4.16 -9.45
CA VAL A 73 -3.94 4.81 -9.68
C VAL A 73 -4.10 6.04 -8.80
N GLN A 74 -3.74 5.94 -7.52
CA GLN A 74 -3.77 7.06 -6.58
C GLN A 74 -2.88 8.21 -7.05
N ILE A 75 -1.65 7.92 -7.48
CA ILE A 75 -0.71 8.90 -8.05
C ILE A 75 -1.32 9.55 -9.30
N ALA A 76 -1.93 8.77 -10.18
CA ALA A 76 -2.52 9.29 -11.41
C ALA A 76 -3.70 10.26 -11.15
N TYR A 77 -4.48 10.02 -10.11
CA TYR A 77 -5.51 10.98 -9.67
C TYR A 77 -4.88 12.23 -9.07
N ALA A 78 -3.88 12.09 -8.21
CA ALA A 78 -3.17 13.22 -7.60
C ALA A 78 -2.53 14.13 -8.64
N GLN A 79 -1.97 13.58 -9.73
CA GLN A 79 -1.40 14.35 -10.84
C GLN A 79 -2.43 15.11 -11.65
N LYS A 80 -3.66 14.62 -11.75
CA LYS A 80 -4.76 15.32 -12.43
C LYS A 80 -5.32 16.46 -11.60
N TYR A 81 -5.09 16.47 -10.31
CA TYR A 81 -5.56 17.52 -9.43
C TYR A 81 -4.79 18.82 -9.69
N PRO A 82 -5.46 19.98 -9.75
CA PRO A 82 -4.80 21.24 -10.10
C PRO A 82 -3.67 21.66 -9.16
N SER A 83 -3.75 21.28 -7.87
CA SER A 83 -2.73 21.63 -6.89
C SER A 83 -1.53 20.69 -6.95
N GLN A 84 -0.37 21.21 -7.36
CA GLN A 84 0.90 20.48 -7.32
C GLN A 84 1.34 20.15 -5.88
N ILE A 85 0.94 20.93 -4.89
CA ILE A 85 1.27 20.72 -3.48
C ILE A 85 0.74 19.36 -3.01
N ARG A 86 -0.49 19.00 -3.35
CA ARG A 86 -1.09 17.70 -2.98
C ARG A 86 -0.38 16.50 -3.60
N TYR A 87 0.22 16.70 -4.75
CA TYR A 87 1.03 15.68 -5.40
C TYR A 87 2.43 15.57 -4.76
N MET A 88 3.07 16.71 -4.46
CA MET A 88 4.43 16.75 -3.93
C MET A 88 4.50 16.35 -2.44
N PHE A 89 3.43 16.60 -1.70
CA PHE A 89 3.33 16.31 -0.27
C PHE A 89 2.10 15.44 0.03
N PRO A 90 2.11 14.19 -0.45
CA PRO A 90 1.01 13.27 -0.20
C PRO A 90 0.93 12.91 1.28
N ASP A 91 -0.29 12.78 1.81
CA ASP A 91 -0.50 12.25 3.16
C ASP A 91 -0.09 10.78 3.22
N PRO A 92 0.87 10.39 4.07
CA PRO A 92 1.40 9.04 4.09
C PRO A 92 0.41 8.01 4.65
N VAL A 93 -0.50 8.42 5.53
CA VAL A 93 -1.55 7.56 6.10
C VAL A 93 -2.55 7.19 5.02
N HIS A 94 -3.04 8.19 4.27
CA HIS A 94 -3.93 7.96 3.14
C HIS A 94 -3.25 7.13 2.04
N ALA A 95 -1.98 7.45 1.74
CA ALA A 95 -1.22 6.76 0.70
C ALA A 95 -1.09 5.26 0.98
N SER A 96 -0.61 4.90 2.16
CA SER A 96 -0.38 3.51 2.55
C SER A 96 -1.69 2.78 2.85
N GLY A 97 -2.67 3.49 3.41
CA GLY A 97 -4.02 2.94 3.65
C GLY A 97 -4.72 2.54 2.37
N TRP A 98 -4.60 3.35 1.30
CA TRP A 98 -5.17 3.03 0.00
C TRP A 98 -4.60 1.75 -0.62
N GLU A 99 -3.29 1.53 -0.50
CA GLU A 99 -2.64 0.32 -1.01
C GLU A 99 -3.24 -0.96 -0.40
N LEU A 100 -3.44 -0.97 0.91
CA LEU A 100 -4.04 -2.09 1.62
C LEU A 100 -5.55 -2.21 1.32
N TYR A 101 -6.25 -1.09 1.30
CA TYR A 101 -7.67 -1.07 0.95
C TYR A 101 -7.91 -1.62 -0.46
N ALA A 102 -7.09 -1.23 -1.43
CA ALA A 102 -7.18 -1.71 -2.80
C ALA A 102 -7.05 -3.24 -2.88
N MET A 103 -6.15 -3.82 -2.10
CA MET A 103 -6.00 -5.27 -1.97
C MET A 103 -7.23 -5.92 -1.36
N GLN A 104 -7.68 -5.45 -0.18
CA GLN A 104 -8.89 -5.98 0.47
C GLN A 104 -10.11 -5.87 -0.43
N MET A 105 -10.29 -4.73 -1.09
CA MET A 105 -11.42 -4.49 -1.99
C MET A 105 -11.45 -5.50 -3.13
N LEU A 106 -10.34 -5.72 -3.85
CA LEU A 106 -10.32 -6.67 -4.96
C LEU A 106 -10.54 -8.11 -4.50
N MET A 107 -9.95 -8.51 -3.38
CA MET A 107 -10.18 -9.85 -2.82
C MET A 107 -11.65 -10.04 -2.43
N ASN A 108 -12.29 -9.01 -1.83
CA ASN A 108 -13.71 -9.06 -1.48
C ASN A 108 -14.63 -9.09 -2.70
N GLU A 109 -14.20 -8.54 -3.84
CA GLU A 109 -14.92 -8.59 -5.13
C GLU A 109 -14.63 -9.88 -5.94
N GLY A 110 -13.87 -10.83 -5.36
CA GLY A 110 -13.63 -12.14 -5.96
C GLY A 110 -12.44 -12.21 -6.93
N TYR A 111 -11.48 -11.32 -6.80
CA TYR A 111 -10.24 -11.43 -7.57
C TYR A 111 -9.55 -12.78 -7.29
N GLY A 112 -9.01 -13.40 -8.35
CA GLY A 112 -8.39 -14.71 -8.25
C GLY A 112 -9.40 -15.85 -8.05
N GLU A 113 -10.66 -15.66 -8.43
CA GLU A 113 -11.74 -16.67 -8.34
C GLU A 113 -11.91 -17.25 -6.93
N TRP A 114 -11.67 -16.41 -5.89
CA TRP A 114 -11.72 -16.81 -4.47
C TRP A 114 -10.66 -17.86 -4.10
N ASP A 115 -9.54 -17.89 -4.81
CA ASP A 115 -8.45 -18.79 -4.55
C ASP A 115 -7.85 -18.63 -3.16
N ASN A 116 -7.63 -19.74 -2.47
CA ASN A 116 -7.12 -19.75 -1.10
C ASN A 116 -5.70 -19.19 -0.99
N GLU A 117 -4.86 -19.35 -2.02
CA GLU A 117 -3.48 -18.85 -1.98
C GLU A 117 -3.45 -17.33 -1.96
N HIS A 118 -4.27 -16.66 -2.76
CA HIS A 118 -4.42 -15.21 -2.73
C HIS A 118 -4.93 -14.72 -1.37
N HIS A 119 -5.92 -15.41 -0.76
CA HIS A 119 -6.44 -15.03 0.55
C HIS A 119 -5.40 -15.21 1.67
N ILE A 120 -4.61 -16.28 1.62
CA ILE A 120 -3.54 -16.51 2.60
C ILE A 120 -2.48 -15.41 2.48
N LEU A 121 -2.09 -15.02 1.27
CA LEU A 121 -1.14 -13.94 1.04
C LEU A 121 -1.69 -12.58 1.48
N GLN A 122 -2.97 -12.28 1.22
CA GLN A 122 -3.62 -11.10 1.75
C GLN A 122 -3.53 -11.05 3.27
N LEU A 123 -3.90 -12.14 3.95
CA LEU A 123 -3.84 -12.23 5.42
C LEU A 123 -2.41 -12.10 5.94
N LYS A 124 -1.42 -12.69 5.24
CA LYS A 124 0.00 -12.54 5.57
C LYS A 124 0.42 -11.07 5.52
N GLU A 125 0.04 -10.33 4.47
CA GLU A 125 0.31 -8.90 4.35
C GLU A 125 -0.35 -8.07 5.47
N GLU A 126 -1.59 -8.38 5.83
CA GLU A 126 -2.30 -7.70 6.90
C GLU A 126 -1.65 -7.96 8.28
N ILE A 127 -1.33 -9.22 8.58
CA ILE A 127 -0.61 -9.59 9.81
C ILE A 127 0.74 -8.90 9.88
N MET A 128 1.47 -8.83 8.77
CA MET A 128 2.76 -8.17 8.69
C MET A 128 2.65 -6.68 9.03
N VAL A 129 1.68 -5.97 8.49
CA VAL A 129 1.42 -4.55 8.78
C VAL A 129 1.02 -4.35 10.25
N ILE A 130 0.15 -5.19 10.79
CA ILE A 130 -0.26 -5.13 12.21
C ILE A 130 0.96 -5.35 13.11
N CYS A 131 1.76 -6.37 12.85
CA CYS A 131 2.97 -6.66 13.61
C CYS A 131 3.98 -5.51 13.53
N GLN A 132 4.14 -4.90 12.36
CA GLN A 132 5.01 -3.75 12.17
C GLN A 132 4.53 -2.56 13.01
N ALA A 133 3.25 -2.22 12.95
CA ALA A 133 2.69 -1.12 13.75
C ALA A 133 2.86 -1.33 15.26
N ILE A 134 2.63 -2.56 15.75
CA ILE A 134 2.80 -2.89 17.18
C ILE A 134 4.26 -2.76 17.62
N ILE A 135 5.20 -3.23 16.80
CA ILE A 135 6.61 -3.23 17.18
C ILE A 135 7.27 -1.86 17.03
N GLU A 136 6.88 -1.07 16.03
CA GLU A 136 7.43 0.26 15.78
C GLU A 136 7.32 1.16 17.02
N GLY A 137 6.16 1.23 17.66
CA GLY A 137 5.97 2.01 18.87
C GLY A 137 6.86 1.59 20.05
N LYS A 138 7.16 0.30 20.17
CA LYS A 138 8.03 -0.26 21.21
C LYS A 138 9.51 -0.13 20.87
N TYR A 139 9.86 -0.30 19.62
CA TYR A 139 11.22 -0.22 19.10
C TYR A 139 11.74 1.22 19.15
N TYR A 140 10.99 2.18 18.59
CA TYR A 140 11.42 3.58 18.59
C TYR A 140 11.36 4.26 19.96
N SER A 141 10.53 3.76 20.89
CA SER A 141 10.56 4.21 22.28
C SER A 141 11.69 3.58 23.13
N GLY A 142 12.54 2.74 22.54
CA GLY A 142 13.62 2.04 23.23
C GLY A 142 13.16 0.91 24.17
N LYS A 143 11.86 0.57 24.18
CA LYS A 143 11.32 -0.51 25.02
C LYS A 143 11.64 -1.90 24.47
N LYS A 144 12.00 -1.99 23.19
CA LYS A 144 12.42 -3.21 22.52
C LYS A 144 13.66 -2.97 21.68
N THR A 145 14.55 -3.96 21.65
CA THR A 145 15.77 -3.94 20.84
C THR A 145 15.48 -4.41 19.41
N ARG A 146 16.45 -4.20 18.49
CA ARG A 146 16.40 -4.78 17.14
C ARG A 146 16.21 -6.31 17.17
N LYS A 147 16.92 -6.99 18.10
CA LYS A 147 16.79 -8.44 18.28
C LYS A 147 15.38 -8.86 18.71
N ASP A 148 14.75 -8.08 19.60
CA ASP A 148 13.35 -8.31 19.99
C ASP A 148 12.40 -8.13 18.82
N ALA A 149 12.62 -7.11 17.98
CA ALA A 149 11.80 -6.85 16.80
C ALA A 149 11.92 -7.99 15.76
N LEU A 150 13.14 -8.44 15.47
CA LEU A 150 13.38 -9.61 14.61
C LEU A 150 12.66 -10.85 15.12
N SER A 151 12.83 -11.17 16.42
CA SER A 151 12.15 -12.31 17.03
C SER A 151 10.62 -12.17 16.96
N TYR A 152 10.11 -10.97 17.12
CA TYR A 152 8.68 -10.69 17.05
C TYR A 152 8.11 -10.94 15.63
N PHE A 153 8.76 -10.40 14.60
CA PHE A 153 8.33 -10.61 13.22
C PHE A 153 8.38 -12.07 12.81
N ARG A 154 9.43 -12.78 13.17
CA ARG A 154 9.55 -14.22 12.87
C ARG A 154 8.45 -15.06 13.52
N LYS A 155 8.06 -14.72 14.75
CA LYS A 155 7.08 -15.50 15.53
C LYS A 155 5.63 -15.12 15.22
N GLN A 156 5.35 -13.83 14.97
CA GLN A 156 3.98 -13.33 14.86
C GLN A 156 3.57 -13.05 13.42
N ALA A 157 4.51 -12.67 12.55
CA ALA A 157 4.26 -12.44 11.13
C ALA A 157 4.74 -13.59 10.24
N PHE A 158 5.26 -14.68 10.84
CA PHE A 158 5.72 -15.87 10.14
C PHE A 158 6.82 -15.61 9.09
N LEU A 159 7.63 -14.57 9.32
CA LEU A 159 8.70 -14.18 8.40
C LEU A 159 9.94 -15.04 8.63
N ASN A 160 10.67 -15.33 7.56
CA ASN A 160 12.02 -15.84 7.67
C ASN A 160 12.97 -14.72 8.15
N GLU A 161 14.24 -15.04 8.38
CA GLU A 161 15.21 -14.09 8.92
C GLU A 161 15.47 -12.92 7.97
N SER A 162 15.64 -13.20 6.68
CA SER A 162 15.91 -12.19 5.65
C SER A 162 14.69 -11.25 5.45
N GLU A 163 13.49 -11.80 5.44
CA GLU A 163 12.25 -10.99 5.36
C GLU A 163 12.10 -10.08 6.59
N ALA A 164 12.37 -10.60 7.78
CA ALA A 164 12.30 -9.82 9.03
C ALA A 164 13.35 -8.70 9.08
N GLU A 165 14.59 -8.98 8.64
CA GLU A 165 15.65 -7.96 8.50
C GLU A 165 15.25 -6.87 7.49
N GLY A 166 14.72 -7.25 6.34
CA GLY A 166 14.22 -6.33 5.33
C GLY A 166 13.11 -5.42 5.87
N LEU A 167 12.19 -5.97 6.67
CA LEU A 167 11.11 -5.20 7.26
C LEU A 167 11.61 -4.19 8.30
N ILE A 168 12.62 -4.55 9.11
CA ILE A 168 13.26 -3.62 10.05
C ILE A 168 14.00 -2.52 9.29
N LEU A 169 14.77 -2.88 8.25
CA LEU A 169 15.46 -1.91 7.43
C LEU A 169 14.46 -0.90 6.82
N ARG A 170 13.35 -1.39 6.32
CA ARG A 170 12.26 -0.53 5.81
C ARG A 170 11.71 0.38 6.91
N SER A 171 11.49 -0.12 8.12
CA SER A 171 11.04 0.69 9.25
C SER A 171 12.08 1.76 9.63
N ASP A 172 13.36 1.43 9.62
CA ASP A 172 14.45 2.37 9.91
C ASP A 172 14.57 3.48 8.84
N LEU A 173 14.26 3.16 7.57
CA LEU A 173 14.26 4.13 6.46
C LEU A 173 12.96 4.97 6.41
N HIS A 174 11.85 4.39 6.81
CA HIS A 174 10.52 5.00 6.74
C HIS A 174 9.80 4.86 8.08
N TYR A 175 10.11 5.79 9.00
CA TYR A 175 9.56 5.78 10.35
C TYR A 175 8.04 5.67 10.38
N TYR A 176 7.55 4.76 11.22
CA TYR A 176 6.11 4.50 11.42
C TYR A 176 5.34 4.06 10.17
N SER A 177 6.02 3.48 9.17
CA SER A 177 5.36 3.06 7.93
C SER A 177 4.28 1.99 8.14
N GLY A 178 4.48 1.05 9.05
CA GLY A 178 3.46 0.09 9.45
C GLY A 178 2.29 0.74 10.19
N THR A 179 2.59 1.66 11.10
CA THR A 179 1.57 2.42 11.84
C THR A 179 0.73 3.29 10.90
N GLN A 180 1.36 3.98 9.94
CA GLN A 180 0.66 4.79 8.93
C GLN A 180 -0.28 3.92 8.08
N ALA A 181 0.21 2.75 7.63
CA ALA A 181 -0.59 1.83 6.84
C ALA A 181 -1.78 1.27 7.63
N LEU A 182 -1.57 0.87 8.88
CA LEU A 182 -2.63 0.34 9.75
C LEU A 182 -3.71 1.41 10.04
N ILE A 183 -3.31 2.61 10.42
CA ILE A 183 -4.26 3.71 10.65
C ILE A 183 -5.01 4.02 9.36
N GLY A 184 -4.30 4.11 8.24
CA GLY A 184 -4.89 4.43 6.94
C GLY A 184 -5.97 3.44 6.51
N ILE A 185 -5.71 2.13 6.59
CA ILE A 185 -6.72 1.13 6.23
C ILE A 185 -7.91 1.14 7.19
N MET A 186 -7.68 1.34 8.49
CA MET A 186 -8.76 1.42 9.48
C MET A 186 -9.66 2.65 9.21
N GLU A 187 -9.09 3.80 8.91
CA GLU A 187 -9.86 5.00 8.58
C GLU A 187 -10.61 4.87 7.26
N ILE A 188 -9.99 4.34 6.20
CA ILE A 188 -10.67 4.11 4.91
C ILE A 188 -11.83 3.13 5.08
N ASN A 189 -11.65 2.04 5.82
CA ASN A 189 -12.73 1.08 6.08
C ASN A 189 -13.86 1.70 6.92
N SER A 190 -13.53 2.56 7.88
CA SER A 190 -14.55 3.32 8.63
C SER A 190 -15.35 4.25 7.72
N LEU A 191 -14.68 4.99 6.83
CA LEU A 191 -15.32 5.86 5.85
C LEU A 191 -16.19 5.07 4.88
N LEU A 192 -15.72 3.91 4.42
CA LEU A 192 -16.50 3.01 3.56
C LEU A 192 -17.79 2.55 4.26
N ALA A 193 -17.71 2.14 5.52
CA ALA A 193 -18.86 1.70 6.28
C ALA A 193 -19.87 2.84 6.51
N GLU A 194 -19.40 4.07 6.78
CA GLU A 194 -20.23 5.25 6.93
C GLU A 194 -20.91 5.61 5.58
N TYR A 195 -20.13 5.61 4.49
CA TYR A 195 -20.66 5.88 3.15
C TYR A 195 -21.69 4.84 2.71
N LYS A 196 -21.41 3.56 2.94
CA LYS A 196 -22.35 2.46 2.64
C LYS A 196 -23.68 2.62 3.37
N ARG A 197 -23.62 3.02 4.65
CA ARG A 197 -24.85 3.31 5.44
C ARG A 197 -25.62 4.50 4.91
N SER A 198 -24.95 5.57 4.49
CA SER A 198 -25.59 6.78 3.98
C SER A 198 -26.27 6.55 2.61
N GLN A 199 -25.68 5.69 1.76
CA GLN A 199 -26.19 5.41 0.41
C GLN A 199 -27.27 4.31 0.38
N GLY A 200 -27.31 3.44 1.38
CA GLY A 200 -28.27 2.32 1.43
C GLY A 200 -28.22 1.46 0.16
N SER A 201 -29.36 1.30 -0.49
CA SER A 201 -29.50 0.55 -1.76
C SER A 201 -28.80 1.18 -2.96
N ASN A 202 -28.43 2.46 -2.88
CA ASN A 202 -27.73 3.18 -3.95
C ASN A 202 -26.21 3.10 -3.83
N PHE A 203 -25.70 2.31 -2.89
CA PHE A 203 -24.26 2.16 -2.69
C PHE A 203 -23.58 1.57 -3.92
N LEU A 204 -22.54 2.26 -4.39
CA LEU A 204 -21.65 1.81 -5.44
C LEU A 204 -20.19 1.97 -4.97
N ILE A 205 -19.43 0.88 -4.93
CA ILE A 205 -18.02 0.89 -4.53
C ILE A 205 -17.18 1.82 -5.42
N ALA A 206 -17.48 1.89 -6.71
CA ALA A 206 -16.82 2.78 -7.65
C ALA A 206 -17.01 4.26 -7.31
N SER A 207 -18.18 4.63 -6.80
CA SER A 207 -18.47 6.01 -6.35
C SER A 207 -17.66 6.35 -5.12
N PHE A 208 -17.59 5.45 -4.14
CA PHE A 208 -16.74 5.62 -2.97
C PHE A 208 -15.27 5.79 -3.36
N ASN A 209 -14.74 4.88 -4.18
CA ASN A 209 -13.35 4.93 -4.64
C ASN A 209 -13.02 6.25 -5.36
N ASN A 210 -13.96 6.75 -6.18
CA ASN A 210 -13.78 8.04 -6.84
C ASN A 210 -13.73 9.21 -5.85
N ILE A 211 -14.55 9.19 -4.79
CA ILE A 211 -14.52 10.21 -3.74
C ILE A 211 -13.16 10.20 -3.04
N VAL A 212 -12.65 9.01 -2.68
CA VAL A 212 -11.35 8.88 -2.00
C VAL A 212 -10.18 9.39 -2.84
N LEU A 213 -10.25 9.21 -4.17
CA LEU A 213 -9.12 9.50 -5.06
C LEU A 213 -9.17 10.89 -5.72
N LYS A 214 -10.37 11.45 -5.97
CA LYS A 214 -10.56 12.63 -6.86
C LYS A 214 -9.80 13.87 -6.41
N ASP A 215 -9.61 14.07 -5.12
CA ASP A 215 -8.99 15.26 -4.54
C ASP A 215 -7.48 15.09 -4.28
N GLY A 216 -6.89 14.00 -4.78
CA GLY A 216 -5.50 13.64 -4.54
C GLY A 216 -5.31 13.00 -3.17
N ILE A 217 -4.05 12.92 -2.74
CA ILE A 217 -3.66 12.18 -1.52
C ILE A 217 -3.65 13.14 -0.33
N ILE A 218 -4.85 13.55 0.10
CA ILE A 218 -5.05 14.45 1.23
C ILE A 218 -5.30 13.69 2.53
N PRO A 219 -5.15 14.32 3.72
CA PRO A 219 -5.49 13.69 4.98
C PRO A 219 -6.92 13.12 5.00
N LEU A 220 -7.09 11.91 5.51
CA LEU A 220 -8.37 11.19 5.48
C LEU A 220 -9.49 11.91 6.25
N TYR A 221 -9.15 12.69 7.29
CA TYR A 221 -10.13 13.49 8.02
C TYR A 221 -10.80 14.58 7.15
N GLU A 222 -10.11 15.10 6.12
CA GLU A 222 -10.71 16.03 5.16
C GLU A 222 -11.68 15.32 4.22
N LEU A 223 -11.38 14.08 3.82
CA LEU A 223 -12.31 13.24 3.06
C LEU A 223 -13.56 12.90 3.88
N LYS A 224 -13.39 12.66 5.17
CA LYS A 224 -14.51 12.41 6.09
C LYS A 224 -15.53 13.56 6.06
N LYS A 225 -15.07 14.80 6.11
CA LYS A 225 -15.94 15.99 6.01
C LYS A 225 -16.75 15.99 4.72
N GLN A 226 -16.13 15.63 3.58
CA GLN A 226 -16.81 15.61 2.27
C GLN A 226 -17.84 14.47 2.16
N ILE A 227 -17.55 13.30 2.74
CA ILE A 227 -18.43 12.13 2.72
C ILE A 227 -19.65 12.32 3.60
N LEU A 228 -19.48 13.01 4.74
CA LEU A 228 -20.52 13.19 5.76
C LEU A 228 -21.22 14.55 5.68
N SER A 229 -20.74 15.47 4.84
CA SER A 229 -21.49 16.72 4.58
C SER A 229 -22.70 16.39 3.71
N PRO A 230 -23.90 16.84 4.11
CA PRO A 230 -25.14 16.60 3.38
C PRO A 230 -25.14 17.28 2.00
#